data_47f0c6cec49e21c1ff9ba63c48fb8a71
#
_entry.id   47f0c6cec49e21c1ff9ba63c48fb8a71
#
_cell.length_a   1.000
_cell.length_b   1.000
_cell.length_c   1.000
_cell.angle_alpha   90.00
_cell.angle_beta   90.00
_cell.angle_gamma   90.00
#
_symmetry.space_group_name_H-M   'P 1'
#
loop_
_entity.id
_entity.type
_entity.pdbx_description
1 polymer ?
#
loop_
_entity_poly.entity_id
_entity_poly.type
_entity_poly.pdbx_seq_one_letter_code
_entity_poly.pdbx_strand_id
1 'polypeptide(L)'
;AGAIWGAYELAGFYGVGIAASAMMATTAMQLAIDAFGPIADNAGGIAEMSELPSEVREKTDILDSVGNTTAAIGKGFAIASAALTALALFAAYVTFTGIDGINIFKADVLAALFIGGMIPVIFSALAMESVGKAAMEMVKEVRRQFREIPGIMEGTATPEYGKCVEISTKAAIRE
;
A
#
# COMPACT_ATOMS: atom_id res chain seq x y z
N ALA A 1 1.15 8.24 19.29
CA ALA A 1 1.23 9.37 20.21
C ALA A 1 2.14 9.04 21.40
N GLY A 2 1.85 8.00 22.22
CA GLY A 2 2.62 7.69 23.43
C GLY A 2 4.12 7.46 23.19
N ALA A 3 4.50 6.76 22.13
CA ALA A 3 5.91 6.53 21.79
C ALA A 3 6.64 7.82 21.43
N ILE A 4 5.98 8.75 20.73
CA ILE A 4 6.54 10.06 20.37
C ILE A 4 6.78 10.87 21.64
N TRP A 5 5.75 10.96 22.50
CA TRP A 5 5.85 11.68 23.76
C TRP A 5 6.94 11.12 24.67
N GLY A 6 6.94 9.80 24.91
CA GLY A 6 7.94 9.16 25.76
C GLY A 6 9.36 9.28 25.21
N ALA A 7 9.58 9.14 23.91
CA ALA A 7 10.89 9.32 23.31
C ALA A 7 11.39 10.78 23.41
N TYR A 8 10.46 11.73 23.25
CA TYR A 8 10.79 13.15 23.42
C TYR A 8 11.14 13.51 24.87
N GLU A 9 10.37 13.04 25.85
CA GLU A 9 10.67 13.26 27.27
C GLU A 9 12.01 12.69 27.70
N LEU A 10 12.40 11.54 27.13
CA LEU A 10 13.66 10.88 27.49
C LEU A 10 14.90 11.51 26.85
N ALA A 11 14.80 11.95 25.60
CA ALA A 11 15.97 12.41 24.84
C ALA A 11 15.65 13.48 23.77
N GLY A 12 14.55 14.22 23.91
CA GLY A 12 14.16 15.29 23.00
C GLY A 12 13.94 14.79 21.55
N PHE A 13 14.21 15.62 20.59
CA PHE A 13 14.08 15.26 19.17
C PHE A 13 15.03 14.14 18.74
N TYR A 14 16.19 14.02 19.36
CA TYR A 14 17.10 12.91 19.13
C TYR A 14 16.45 11.58 19.52
N GLY A 15 15.75 11.54 20.64
CA GLY A 15 14.99 10.37 21.08
C GLY A 15 13.91 9.97 20.07
N VAL A 16 13.20 10.93 19.49
CA VAL A 16 12.21 10.67 18.43
C VAL A 16 12.87 10.06 17.19
N GLY A 17 14.03 10.55 16.76
CA GLY A 17 14.79 9.98 15.64
C GLY A 17 15.27 8.55 15.91
N ILE A 18 15.76 8.27 17.12
CA ILE A 18 16.16 6.91 17.54
C ILE A 18 14.94 5.98 17.58
N ALA A 19 13.79 6.45 18.07
CA ALA A 19 12.57 5.65 18.08
C ALA A 19 12.11 5.28 16.67
N ALA A 20 12.21 6.21 15.70
CA ALA A 20 11.94 5.94 14.30
C ALA A 20 12.88 4.87 13.73
N SER A 21 14.19 5.00 13.95
CA SER A 21 15.20 4.02 13.50
C SER A 21 14.99 2.65 14.12
N ALA A 22 14.70 2.60 15.42
CA ALA A 22 14.44 1.35 16.14
C ALA A 22 13.18 0.64 15.63
N MET A 23 12.12 1.40 15.34
CA MET A 23 10.91 0.85 14.72
C MET A 23 11.22 0.26 13.34
N MET A 24 12.01 0.94 12.53
CA MET A 24 12.38 0.48 11.19
C MET A 24 13.35 -0.70 11.19
N ALA A 25 13.98 -1.05 12.30
CA ALA A 25 14.85 -2.22 12.39
C ALA A 25 14.15 -3.55 12.08
N THR A 26 12.82 -3.61 12.24
CA THR A 26 11.99 -4.80 11.92
C THR A 26 11.41 -4.77 10.51
N THR A 27 11.77 -3.81 9.66
CA THR A 27 11.16 -3.61 8.32
C THR A 27 11.24 -4.86 7.44
N ALA A 28 12.38 -5.57 7.42
CA ALA A 28 12.50 -6.78 6.60
C ALA A 28 11.48 -7.86 6.98
N MET A 29 11.26 -8.06 8.27
CA MET A 29 10.24 -9.00 8.77
C MET A 29 8.82 -8.52 8.42
N GLN A 30 8.55 -7.22 8.58
CA GLN A 30 7.24 -6.63 8.24
C GLN A 30 6.92 -6.77 6.74
N LEU A 31 7.91 -6.55 5.87
CA LEU A 31 7.74 -6.72 4.42
C LEU A 31 7.54 -8.19 4.04
N ALA A 32 8.23 -9.13 4.70
CA ALA A 32 8.02 -10.55 4.47
C ALA A 32 6.60 -10.98 4.85
N ILE A 33 6.08 -10.47 5.97
CA ILE A 33 4.72 -10.73 6.43
C ILE A 33 3.70 -10.08 5.48
N ASP A 34 3.96 -8.87 5.00
CA ASP A 34 3.09 -8.19 4.04
C ASP A 34 3.01 -8.94 2.70
N ALA A 35 4.15 -9.46 2.21
CA ALA A 35 4.21 -10.24 0.99
C ALA A 35 3.46 -11.59 1.09
N PHE A 36 3.25 -12.13 2.29
CA PHE A 36 2.47 -13.34 2.51
C PHE A 36 1.02 -13.19 2.04
N GLY A 37 0.40 -12.01 2.21
CA GLY A 37 -0.98 -11.74 1.79
C GLY A 37 -1.23 -12.04 0.31
N PRO A 38 -0.54 -11.36 -0.64
CA PRO A 38 -0.66 -11.64 -2.06
C PRO A 38 -0.31 -13.09 -2.45
N ILE A 39 0.62 -13.74 -1.75
CA ILE A 39 0.96 -15.14 -2.00
C ILE A 39 -0.22 -16.05 -1.64
N ALA A 40 -0.83 -15.84 -0.48
CA ALA A 40 -1.97 -16.62 -0.03
C ALA A 40 -3.20 -16.42 -0.93
N ASP A 41 -3.50 -15.20 -1.32
CA ASP A 41 -4.58 -14.86 -2.25
C ASP A 41 -4.38 -15.54 -3.62
N ASN A 42 -3.19 -15.45 -4.18
CA ASN A 42 -2.88 -16.12 -5.44
C ASN A 42 -2.94 -17.66 -5.31
N ALA A 43 -2.50 -18.23 -4.20
CA ALA A 43 -2.62 -19.66 -3.94
C ALA A 43 -4.08 -20.11 -3.94
N GLY A 44 -4.97 -19.33 -3.33
CA GLY A 44 -6.42 -19.55 -3.36
C GLY A 44 -6.98 -19.52 -4.78
N GLY A 45 -6.59 -18.52 -5.57
CA GLY A 45 -6.98 -18.41 -6.97
C GLY A 45 -6.51 -19.60 -7.82
N ILE A 46 -5.28 -20.06 -7.62
CA ILE A 46 -4.75 -21.24 -8.32
C ILE A 46 -5.53 -22.49 -7.91
N ALA A 47 -5.81 -22.68 -6.63
CA ALA A 47 -6.58 -23.82 -6.14
C ALA A 47 -7.99 -23.87 -6.77
N GLU A 48 -8.65 -22.73 -6.90
CA GLU A 48 -9.97 -22.61 -7.52
C GLU A 48 -9.91 -22.90 -9.02
N MET A 49 -9.02 -22.22 -9.75
CA MET A 49 -8.90 -22.37 -11.20
C MET A 49 -8.41 -23.78 -11.63
N SER A 50 -7.74 -24.49 -10.74
CA SER A 50 -7.28 -25.87 -10.98
C SER A 50 -8.31 -26.91 -10.53
N GLU A 51 -9.50 -26.49 -10.08
CA GLU A 51 -10.57 -27.37 -9.61
C GLU A 51 -10.12 -28.37 -8.53
N LEU A 52 -9.23 -27.91 -7.62
CA LEU A 52 -8.73 -28.76 -6.53
C LEU A 52 -9.88 -29.08 -5.53
N PRO A 53 -9.75 -30.19 -4.77
CA PRO A 53 -10.76 -30.54 -3.78
C PRO A 53 -11.09 -29.39 -2.81
N SER A 54 -12.33 -29.28 -2.39
CA SER A 54 -12.83 -28.20 -1.51
C SER A 54 -12.02 -28.02 -0.22
N GLU A 55 -11.47 -29.11 0.31
CA GLU A 55 -10.60 -29.06 1.49
C GLU A 55 -9.32 -28.23 1.27
N VAL A 56 -8.81 -28.19 0.04
CA VAL A 56 -7.67 -27.34 -0.31
C VAL A 56 -8.08 -25.90 -0.31
N ARG A 57 -9.24 -25.59 -0.89
CA ARG A 57 -9.81 -24.24 -0.93
C ARG A 57 -10.07 -23.71 0.48
N GLU A 58 -10.66 -24.49 1.36
CA GLU A 58 -10.88 -24.09 2.75
C GLU A 58 -9.58 -23.67 3.45
N LYS A 59 -8.48 -24.43 3.21
CA LYS A 59 -7.19 -24.08 3.78
C LYS A 59 -6.59 -22.81 3.19
N THR A 60 -6.69 -22.61 1.87
CA THR A 60 -6.21 -21.39 1.22
C THR A 60 -7.00 -20.17 1.61
N ASP A 61 -8.32 -20.28 1.82
CA ASP A 61 -9.17 -19.19 2.30
C ASP A 61 -8.81 -18.74 3.72
N ILE A 62 -8.48 -19.70 4.61
CA ILE A 62 -7.99 -19.38 5.95
C ILE A 62 -6.65 -18.63 5.87
N LEU A 63 -5.73 -19.10 5.03
CA LEU A 63 -4.43 -18.44 4.82
C LEU A 63 -4.59 -17.03 4.24
N ASP A 64 -5.50 -16.84 3.29
CA ASP A 64 -5.81 -15.54 2.72
C ASP A 64 -6.38 -14.57 3.76
N SER A 65 -7.31 -15.03 4.59
CA SER A 65 -7.86 -14.24 5.70
C SER A 65 -6.78 -13.78 6.69
N VAL A 66 -5.82 -14.65 7.01
CA VAL A 66 -4.64 -14.30 7.83
C VAL A 66 -3.75 -13.30 7.09
N GLY A 67 -3.52 -13.51 5.79
CA GLY A 67 -2.74 -12.61 4.94
C GLY A 67 -3.30 -11.20 4.90
N ASN A 68 -4.60 -11.06 4.72
CA ASN A 68 -5.29 -9.77 4.72
C ASN A 68 -5.18 -9.05 6.08
N THR A 69 -5.30 -9.78 7.19
CA THR A 69 -5.14 -9.23 8.53
C THR A 69 -3.72 -8.75 8.78
N THR A 70 -2.73 -9.54 8.43
CA THR A 70 -1.30 -9.19 8.62
C THR A 70 -0.88 -8.01 7.74
N ALA A 71 -1.37 -7.94 6.49
CA ALA A 71 -1.15 -6.79 5.61
C ALA A 71 -1.74 -5.49 6.20
N ALA A 72 -2.93 -5.56 6.81
CA ALA A 72 -3.53 -4.41 7.48
C ALA A 72 -2.70 -3.92 8.68
N ILE A 73 -2.12 -4.83 9.46
CA ILE A 73 -1.21 -4.50 10.58
C ILE A 73 0.09 -3.86 10.05
N GLY A 74 0.65 -4.38 8.95
CA GLY A 74 1.82 -3.83 8.28
C GLY A 74 1.62 -2.38 7.82
N LYS A 75 0.42 -2.02 7.38
CA LYS A 75 0.06 -0.63 7.06
C LYS A 75 0.11 0.28 8.30
N GLY A 76 -0.38 -0.19 9.43
CA GLY A 76 -0.26 0.53 10.70
C GLY A 76 1.19 0.81 11.11
N PHE A 77 2.08 -0.17 10.93
CA PHE A 77 3.52 -0.01 11.10
C PHE A 77 4.09 1.07 10.17
N ALA A 78 3.77 1.04 8.87
CA ALA A 78 4.23 2.01 7.90
C ALA A 78 3.79 3.45 8.26
N ILE A 79 2.54 3.62 8.68
CA ILE A 79 2.00 4.92 9.08
C ILE A 79 2.70 5.45 10.35
N ALA A 80 2.90 4.59 11.34
CA ALA A 80 3.54 5.00 12.59
C ALA A 80 5.03 5.35 12.39
N SER A 81 5.76 4.59 11.59
CA SER A 81 7.15 4.90 11.24
C SER A 81 7.26 6.21 10.43
N ALA A 82 6.34 6.45 9.51
CA ALA A 82 6.28 7.69 8.74
C ALA A 82 6.02 8.91 9.64
N ALA A 83 5.13 8.80 10.63
CA ALA A 83 4.87 9.88 11.59
C ALA A 83 6.12 10.23 12.43
N LEU A 84 6.84 9.22 12.94
CA LEU A 84 8.09 9.43 13.67
C LEU A 84 9.17 10.07 12.77
N THR A 85 9.30 9.59 11.54
CA THR A 85 10.27 10.13 10.58
C THR A 85 9.94 11.56 10.19
N ALA A 86 8.68 11.90 9.95
CA ALA A 86 8.25 13.27 9.65
C ALA A 86 8.60 14.23 10.79
N LEU A 87 8.43 13.82 12.04
CA LEU A 87 8.80 14.63 13.21
C LEU A 87 10.32 14.79 13.35
N ALA A 88 11.10 13.74 13.07
CA ALA A 88 12.55 13.82 13.06
C ALA A 88 13.08 14.76 11.96
N LEU A 89 12.50 14.71 10.76
CA LEU A 89 12.83 15.63 9.66
C LEU A 89 12.42 17.08 9.99
N PHE A 90 11.27 17.25 10.63
CA PHE A 90 10.83 18.54 11.10
C PHE A 90 11.79 19.15 12.12
N ALA A 91 12.28 18.35 13.06
CA ALA A 91 13.30 18.77 14.03
C ALA A 91 14.62 19.17 13.33
N ALA A 92 15.04 18.42 12.30
CA ALA A 92 16.21 18.77 11.49
C ALA A 92 15.99 20.11 10.76
N TYR A 93 14.79 20.33 10.21
CA TYR A 93 14.44 21.60 9.55
C TYR A 93 14.52 22.79 10.53
N VAL A 94 13.94 22.67 11.71
CA VAL A 94 14.00 23.70 12.77
C VAL A 94 15.45 24.01 13.16
N THR A 95 16.27 22.99 13.34
CA THR A 95 17.70 23.15 13.64
C THR A 95 18.46 23.83 12.51
N PHE A 96 18.20 23.45 11.27
CA PHE A 96 18.88 24.01 10.09
C PHE A 96 18.50 25.48 9.83
N THR A 97 17.24 25.84 9.98
CA THR A 97 16.71 27.18 9.75
C THR A 97 16.90 28.14 10.92
N GLY A 98 17.19 27.61 12.12
CA GLY A 98 17.34 28.40 13.34
C GLY A 98 16.06 29.05 13.85
N ILE A 99 14.87 28.56 13.42
CA ILE A 99 13.59 29.04 13.92
C ILE A 99 13.26 28.40 15.26
N ASP A 100 12.69 29.17 16.19
CA ASP A 100 12.34 28.68 17.53
C ASP A 100 11.00 27.94 17.58
N GLY A 101 10.19 28.07 16.52
CA GLY A 101 8.88 27.40 16.43
C GLY A 101 8.08 27.87 15.23
N ILE A 102 6.93 27.21 15.00
CA ILE A 102 6.00 27.52 13.92
C ILE A 102 4.69 27.98 14.53
N ASN A 103 4.32 29.24 14.23
CA ASN A 103 3.10 29.83 14.72
C ASN A 103 1.96 29.56 13.74
N ILE A 104 1.08 28.63 14.09
CA ILE A 104 -0.10 28.25 13.28
C ILE A 104 -1.19 29.33 13.22
N PHE A 105 -1.12 30.37 14.04
CA PHE A 105 -2.03 31.54 13.92
C PHE A 105 -1.69 32.46 12.75
N LYS A 106 -0.52 32.32 12.14
CA LYS A 106 -0.20 33.03 10.91
C LYS A 106 -0.96 32.44 9.74
N ALA A 107 -1.61 33.28 8.95
CA ALA A 107 -2.48 32.84 7.86
C ALA A 107 -1.72 32.04 6.78
N ASP A 108 -0.50 32.42 6.47
CA ASP A 108 0.39 31.74 5.53
C ASP A 108 0.79 30.34 6.01
N VAL A 109 1.13 30.21 7.29
CA VAL A 109 1.47 28.92 7.93
C VAL A 109 0.25 28.02 7.97
N LEU A 110 -0.91 28.54 8.36
CA LEU A 110 -2.15 27.79 8.41
C LEU A 110 -2.59 27.32 7.01
N ALA A 111 -2.49 28.18 6.01
CA ALA A 111 -2.78 27.83 4.62
C ALA A 111 -1.85 26.70 4.12
N ALA A 112 -0.55 26.80 4.39
CA ALA A 112 0.41 25.75 4.04
C ALA A 112 0.12 24.41 4.75
N LEU A 113 -0.31 24.47 6.02
CA LEU A 113 -0.73 23.29 6.76
C LEU A 113 -1.92 22.58 6.11
N PHE A 114 -2.94 23.33 5.70
CA PHE A 114 -4.10 22.76 5.00
C PHE A 114 -3.74 22.21 3.63
N ILE A 115 -2.89 22.89 2.86
CA ILE A 115 -2.38 22.38 1.58
C ILE A 115 -1.65 21.05 1.80
N GLY A 116 -0.76 20.99 2.79
CA GLY A 116 -0.08 19.75 3.16
C GLY A 116 -1.05 18.60 3.54
N GLY A 117 -2.09 18.93 4.31
CA GLY A 117 -3.14 17.99 4.70
C GLY A 117 -4.01 17.50 3.54
N MET A 118 -4.12 18.26 2.45
CA MET A 118 -4.86 17.87 1.24
C MET A 118 -4.08 16.88 0.36
N ILE A 119 -2.76 16.88 0.42
CA ILE A 119 -1.92 16.05 -0.46
C ILE A 119 -2.29 14.55 -0.40
N PRO A 120 -2.43 13.91 0.78
CA PRO A 120 -2.82 12.50 0.84
C PRO A 120 -4.19 12.23 0.23
N VAL A 121 -5.14 13.15 0.37
CA VAL A 121 -6.50 13.01 -0.18
C VAL A 121 -6.47 13.11 -1.69
N ILE A 122 -5.77 14.09 -2.25
CA ILE A 122 -5.59 14.26 -3.70
C ILE A 122 -4.88 13.05 -4.29
N PHE A 123 -3.79 12.61 -3.65
CA PHE A 123 -3.05 11.42 -4.09
C PHE A 123 -3.94 10.18 -4.10
N SER A 124 -4.72 9.95 -3.06
CA SER A 124 -5.64 8.81 -2.99
C SER A 124 -6.70 8.86 -4.08
N ALA A 125 -7.25 10.03 -4.37
CA ALA A 125 -8.23 10.21 -5.44
C ALA A 125 -7.63 9.89 -6.82
N LEU A 126 -6.44 10.40 -7.11
CA LEU A 126 -5.71 10.13 -8.36
C LEU A 126 -5.38 8.63 -8.49
N ALA A 127 -4.87 8.01 -7.42
CA ALA A 127 -4.56 6.59 -7.41
C ALA A 127 -5.81 5.72 -7.68
N MET A 128 -6.94 6.03 -7.05
CA MET A 128 -8.19 5.30 -7.29
C MET A 128 -8.69 5.47 -8.73
N GLU A 129 -8.59 6.67 -9.29
CA GLU A 129 -8.95 6.93 -10.69
C GLU A 129 -8.07 6.11 -11.65
N SER A 130 -6.76 6.12 -11.43
CA SER A 130 -5.79 5.38 -12.26
C SER A 130 -6.02 3.88 -12.21
N VAL A 131 -6.21 3.31 -11.00
CA VAL A 131 -6.55 1.89 -10.83
C VAL A 131 -7.87 1.56 -11.54
N GLY A 132 -8.88 2.42 -11.40
CA GLY A 132 -10.18 2.24 -12.07
C GLY A 132 -10.06 2.21 -13.59
N LYS A 133 -9.26 3.09 -14.18
CA LYS A 133 -8.97 3.10 -15.62
C LYS A 133 -8.28 1.82 -16.07
N ALA A 134 -7.23 1.41 -15.39
CA ALA A 134 -6.49 0.19 -15.69
C ALA A 134 -7.38 -1.06 -15.60
N ALA A 135 -8.19 -1.16 -14.54
CA ALA A 135 -9.15 -2.25 -14.38
C ALA A 135 -10.18 -2.29 -15.51
N MET A 136 -10.68 -1.13 -15.95
CA MET A 136 -11.65 -1.05 -17.04
C MET A 136 -11.05 -1.48 -18.38
N GLU A 137 -9.79 -1.16 -18.65
CA GLU A 137 -9.10 -1.66 -19.87
C GLU A 137 -8.95 -3.18 -19.83
N MET A 138 -8.64 -3.75 -18.67
CA MET A 138 -8.59 -5.19 -18.47
C MET A 138 -9.97 -5.86 -18.70
N VAL A 139 -11.04 -5.27 -18.15
CA VAL A 139 -12.42 -5.77 -18.37
C VAL A 139 -12.79 -5.74 -19.84
N LYS A 140 -12.43 -4.69 -20.57
CA LYS A 140 -12.69 -4.61 -22.02
C LYS A 140 -11.97 -5.73 -22.77
N GLU A 141 -10.72 -5.99 -22.45
CA GLU A 141 -9.92 -7.04 -23.06
C GLU A 141 -10.50 -8.44 -22.78
N VAL A 142 -10.83 -8.74 -21.52
CA VAL A 142 -11.44 -10.02 -21.18
C VAL A 142 -12.77 -10.22 -21.93
N ARG A 143 -13.62 -9.20 -21.99
CA ARG A 143 -14.87 -9.24 -22.76
C ARG A 143 -14.62 -9.40 -24.25
N ARG A 144 -13.56 -8.82 -24.80
CA ARG A 144 -13.15 -9.04 -26.20
C ARG A 144 -12.82 -10.51 -26.43
N GLN A 145 -11.98 -11.08 -25.58
CA GLN A 145 -11.57 -12.48 -25.70
C GLN A 145 -12.77 -13.43 -25.65
N PHE A 146 -13.72 -13.21 -24.77
CA PHE A 146 -14.95 -14.01 -24.70
C PHE A 146 -15.80 -13.94 -25.96
N ARG A 147 -15.78 -12.82 -26.67
CA ARG A 147 -16.56 -12.65 -27.91
C ARG A 147 -15.83 -13.16 -29.16
N GLU A 148 -14.50 -13.01 -29.20
CA GLU A 148 -13.70 -13.16 -30.41
C GLU A 148 -12.94 -14.47 -30.49
N ILE A 149 -12.73 -15.14 -29.33
CA ILE A 149 -12.00 -16.42 -29.29
C ILE A 149 -13.00 -17.55 -29.00
N PRO A 150 -13.40 -18.31 -30.01
CA PRO A 150 -14.30 -19.46 -29.81
C PRO A 150 -13.64 -20.53 -28.90
N GLY A 151 -14.43 -21.10 -27.99
CA GLY A 151 -13.98 -22.16 -27.13
C GLY A 151 -13.35 -21.74 -25.81
N ILE A 152 -13.22 -20.41 -25.53
CA ILE A 152 -12.77 -19.94 -24.20
C ILE A 152 -13.74 -20.36 -23.10
N MET A 153 -15.04 -20.16 -23.31
CA MET A 153 -16.07 -20.49 -22.32
C MET A 153 -16.21 -22.00 -22.08
N GLU A 154 -15.89 -22.79 -23.08
CA GLU A 154 -15.91 -24.25 -23.03
C GLU A 154 -14.55 -24.85 -22.57
N GLY A 155 -13.55 -24.01 -22.28
CA GLY A 155 -12.22 -24.44 -21.86
C GLY A 155 -11.40 -25.12 -22.95
N THR A 156 -11.80 -25.01 -24.22
CA THR A 156 -11.10 -25.65 -25.38
C THR A 156 -10.08 -24.72 -26.04
N ALA A 157 -10.16 -23.43 -25.78
CA ALA A 157 -9.20 -22.43 -26.28
C ALA A 157 -8.43 -21.78 -25.13
N THR A 158 -7.16 -21.45 -25.37
CA THR A 158 -6.30 -20.76 -24.39
C THR A 158 -6.52 -19.25 -24.48
N PRO A 159 -6.80 -18.55 -23.36
CA PRO A 159 -6.87 -17.10 -23.32
C PRO A 159 -5.56 -16.41 -23.69
N GLU A 160 -5.65 -15.21 -24.23
CA GLU A 160 -4.48 -14.38 -24.54
C GLU A 160 -3.94 -13.69 -23.26
N TYR A 161 -3.35 -14.47 -22.34
CA TYR A 161 -2.82 -13.96 -21.08
C TYR A 161 -1.76 -12.87 -21.27
N GLY A 162 -0.90 -13.03 -22.32
CA GLY A 162 0.13 -12.03 -22.63
C GLY A 162 -0.45 -10.64 -22.91
N LYS A 163 -1.63 -10.57 -23.52
CA LYS A 163 -2.33 -9.32 -23.77
C LYS A 163 -2.82 -8.66 -22.48
N CYS A 164 -3.34 -9.44 -21.57
CA CYS A 164 -3.75 -8.96 -20.25
C CYS A 164 -2.55 -8.43 -19.46
N VAL A 165 -1.42 -9.15 -19.47
CA VAL A 165 -0.17 -8.72 -18.81
C VAL A 165 0.35 -7.42 -19.45
N GLU A 166 0.30 -7.29 -20.78
CA GLU A 166 0.70 -6.06 -21.49
C GLU A 166 -0.12 -4.85 -21.04
N ILE A 167 -1.46 -5.00 -20.98
CA ILE A 167 -2.38 -3.93 -20.54
C ILE A 167 -2.07 -3.52 -19.10
N SER A 168 -1.96 -4.49 -18.19
CA SER A 168 -1.65 -4.22 -16.78
C SER A 168 -0.31 -3.53 -16.61
N THR A 169 0.73 -4.01 -17.31
CA THR A 169 2.08 -3.43 -17.22
C THR A 169 2.14 -2.01 -17.78
N LYS A 170 1.50 -1.78 -18.93
CA LYS A 170 1.43 -0.43 -19.53
C LYS A 170 0.73 0.57 -18.61
N ALA A 171 -0.38 0.14 -18.01
CA ALA A 171 -1.10 0.97 -17.04
C ALA A 171 -0.23 1.28 -15.82
N ALA A 172 0.41 0.27 -15.22
CA ALA A 172 1.27 0.44 -14.05
C ALA A 172 2.48 1.37 -14.27
N ILE A 173 3.01 1.41 -15.49
CA ILE A 173 4.15 2.31 -15.84
C ILE A 173 3.66 3.73 -16.11
N ARG A 174 2.49 3.88 -16.68
CA ARG A 174 1.96 5.18 -17.13
C ARG A 174 1.38 6.01 -15.99
N GLU A 175 0.64 5.37 -15.09
CA GLU A 175 -0.09 6.02 -14.00
C GLU A 175 0.79 6.19 -12.75
#